data_072319bf9778de1f39c416c144b857cb
#
_entry.id   072319bf9778de1f39c416c144b857cb
#
_cell.length_a   1.000
_cell.length_b   1.000
_cell.length_c   1.000
_cell.angle_alpha   90.00
_cell.angle_beta   90.00
_cell.angle_gamma   90.00
#
_symmetry.space_group_name_H-M   'P 1'
#
loop_
_entity.id
_entity.type
_entity.pdbx_description
1 polymer ?
#
loop_
_entity_poly.entity_id
_entity_poly.type
_entity_poly.pdbx_seq_one_letter_code
_entity_poly.pdbx_strand_id
1 'polypeptide(L)'
;MGAVVLSGCDKFLDHQPDDRTDLDNPVKIKELVASAYPQVFYAAFAESMSDNAGNKGTAERVDENFFPWKFEDQVKTEYDMPNTYWQACYKAIASANHALAAIEELGNTESTRASKGEALVARAYAHFMLVNFFSKPYNANTASTDLGIPYETKPEKIAVGEYKRGTVQDVYNQIEKDLTEGVALLDNSSYAVPSYHFTRNAAYAFATRFYLFKKNYEKVIEYADLVAKTAAIASTLRPWNTEYVNFSYYVLQNAYGNAATPANLLLVEANSKYGQSYAGYNYGLNSSLLAEVYGAGSNPLNLQLSFRSKVFGGTEVVYNIPKFKTTDIKESISDNFGEPYVVYTLFAMEEVLFNRAEAYANLGRDDEAITEINTYLSKRITGYNPNNAAHKLTSAKITSFYPAIPLKESIVETILNFKRQEFLFEGMRWLDIIRLGKTVTHRSVAGSKDNINITLGPEDPRRVLQLPVEALQFGLEANPR
;
A
#
# COMPACT_ATOMS: atom_id res chain seq x y z
N MET A 1 -46.73 47.15 -40.10
CA MET A 1 -45.49 47.03 -39.37
C MET A 1 -45.80 46.40 -38.02
N GLY A 2 -45.61 45.12 -37.87
CA GLY A 2 -45.78 44.42 -36.61
C GLY A 2 -44.39 44.07 -36.02
N ALA A 3 -44.11 44.67 -34.89
CA ALA A 3 -42.88 44.33 -34.15
C ALA A 3 -43.09 43.03 -33.41
N VAL A 4 -42.33 42.00 -33.77
CA VAL A 4 -42.23 40.74 -33.01
C VAL A 4 -41.21 40.97 -31.88
N VAL A 5 -41.69 40.99 -30.64
CA VAL A 5 -40.87 41.02 -29.44
C VAL A 5 -40.40 39.56 -29.20
N LEU A 6 -39.13 39.26 -29.43
CA LEU A 6 -38.48 38.02 -29.03
C LEU A 6 -38.16 38.12 -27.52
N SER A 7 -38.97 37.48 -26.68
CA SER A 7 -38.60 37.23 -25.28
C SER A 7 -37.59 36.09 -25.27
N GLY A 8 -36.33 36.43 -25.07
CA GLY A 8 -35.27 35.46 -24.81
C GLY A 8 -35.56 34.78 -23.48
N CYS A 9 -35.48 33.46 -23.46
CA CYS A 9 -35.50 32.66 -22.21
C CYS A 9 -34.18 32.85 -21.47
N ASP A 10 -34.12 33.79 -20.53
CA ASP A 10 -32.96 34.04 -19.67
C ASP A 10 -32.62 32.83 -18.71
N LYS A 11 -33.56 31.89 -18.56
CA LYS A 11 -33.39 30.74 -17.67
C LYS A 11 -32.56 29.58 -18.26
N PHE A 12 -32.19 29.62 -19.53
CA PHE A 12 -31.38 28.56 -20.16
C PHE A 12 -29.87 28.78 -19.96
N LEU A 13 -29.45 29.97 -19.59
CA LEU A 13 -28.05 30.33 -19.36
C LEU A 13 -27.64 30.27 -17.88
N ASP A 14 -28.59 30.07 -16.95
CA ASP A 14 -28.32 29.92 -15.51
C ASP A 14 -28.05 28.49 -15.07
N HIS A 15 -28.15 27.49 -15.94
CA HIS A 15 -27.61 26.17 -15.66
C HIS A 15 -26.14 26.18 -16.00
N GLN A 16 -25.30 26.11 -14.96
CA GLN A 16 -23.89 25.79 -15.12
C GLN A 16 -23.80 24.43 -15.86
N PRO A 17 -22.99 24.32 -16.92
CA PRO A 17 -22.89 23.07 -17.70
C PRO A 17 -22.03 22.02 -16.99
N ASP A 18 -22.22 21.84 -15.70
CA ASP A 18 -21.41 20.93 -14.91
C ASP A 18 -22.29 20.16 -13.92
N ASP A 19 -22.39 18.85 -14.09
CA ASP A 19 -23.08 17.90 -13.18
C ASP A 19 -22.36 17.77 -11.82
N ARG A 20 -21.61 18.78 -11.38
CA ARG A 20 -20.98 18.79 -10.06
C ARG A 20 -22.06 18.92 -9.01
N THR A 21 -22.20 17.90 -8.19
CA THR A 21 -23.05 17.95 -7.01
C THR A 21 -22.61 19.12 -6.13
N ASP A 22 -23.50 20.08 -5.85
CA ASP A 22 -23.22 21.16 -4.91
C ASP A 22 -22.82 20.60 -3.56
N LEU A 23 -21.60 20.88 -3.10
CA LEU A 23 -21.06 20.43 -1.81
C LEU A 23 -21.51 21.39 -0.69
N ASP A 24 -22.80 21.59 -0.58
CA ASP A 24 -23.46 22.61 0.24
C ASP A 24 -23.79 22.16 1.67
N ASN A 25 -23.48 20.91 1.99
CA ASN A 25 -23.75 20.37 3.33
C ASN A 25 -22.74 19.30 3.76
N PRO A 26 -22.60 19.04 5.10
CA PRO A 26 -21.64 18.09 5.64
C PRO A 26 -21.79 16.64 5.17
N VAL A 27 -23.02 16.20 4.80
CA VAL A 27 -23.28 14.82 4.36
C VAL A 27 -22.64 14.56 3.00
N LYS A 28 -22.91 15.46 2.03
CA LYS A 28 -22.31 15.36 0.68
C LYS A 28 -20.79 15.47 0.71
N ILE A 29 -20.23 16.31 1.59
CA ILE A 29 -18.79 16.40 1.79
C ILE A 29 -18.23 15.08 2.32
N LYS A 30 -18.88 14.44 3.29
CA LYS A 30 -18.48 13.15 3.82
C LYS A 30 -18.52 12.05 2.76
N GLU A 31 -19.55 12.04 1.91
CA GLU A 31 -19.65 11.12 0.77
C GLU A 31 -18.51 11.34 -0.23
N LEU A 32 -18.14 12.59 -0.53
CA LEU A 32 -17.01 12.89 -1.39
C LEU A 32 -15.68 12.43 -0.77
N VAL A 33 -15.47 12.63 0.53
CA VAL A 33 -14.26 12.18 1.23
C VAL A 33 -14.10 10.66 1.17
N ALA A 34 -15.19 9.88 1.12
CA ALA A 34 -15.13 8.44 0.90
C ALA A 34 -14.50 8.04 -0.44
N SER A 35 -14.44 8.94 -1.44
CA SER A 35 -13.73 8.75 -2.71
C SER A 35 -12.28 9.28 -2.70
N ALA A 36 -11.79 9.83 -1.59
CA ALA A 36 -10.43 10.36 -1.46
C ALA A 36 -9.36 9.27 -1.21
N TYR A 37 -9.64 8.05 -1.62
CA TYR A 37 -8.72 6.91 -1.55
C TYR A 37 -8.37 6.43 -2.97
N PRO A 38 -7.10 6.10 -3.28
CA PRO A 38 -6.75 5.53 -4.57
C PRO A 38 -7.50 4.21 -4.80
N GLN A 39 -8.41 4.18 -5.77
CA GLN A 39 -9.25 3.02 -6.08
C GLN A 39 -8.61 2.09 -7.12
N VAL A 40 -7.28 1.95 -7.09
CA VAL A 40 -6.48 1.03 -7.90
C VAL A 40 -5.46 0.37 -6.98
N PHE A 41 -5.18 -0.91 -7.19
CA PHE A 41 -4.32 -1.67 -6.30
C PHE A 41 -2.89 -1.76 -6.83
N TYR A 42 -1.95 -1.18 -6.12
CA TYR A 42 -0.53 -1.12 -6.50
C TYR A 42 0.21 -2.47 -6.40
N ALA A 43 -0.38 -3.46 -5.73
CA ALA A 43 0.32 -4.72 -5.46
C ALA A 43 0.74 -5.46 -6.73
N ALA A 44 -0.02 -5.36 -7.81
CA ALA A 44 0.28 -6.06 -9.06
C ALA A 44 1.69 -5.75 -9.58
N PHE A 45 1.99 -4.46 -9.78
CA PHE A 45 3.32 -4.06 -10.25
C PHE A 45 4.38 -4.10 -9.15
N ALA A 46 4.05 -3.73 -7.91
CA ALA A 46 4.99 -3.71 -6.82
C ALA A 46 5.45 -5.12 -6.40
N GLU A 47 4.54 -6.10 -6.39
CA GLU A 47 4.90 -7.49 -6.12
C GLU A 47 5.75 -8.07 -7.25
N SER A 48 5.40 -7.77 -8.51
CA SER A 48 6.15 -8.22 -9.69
C SER A 48 7.57 -7.65 -9.73
N MET A 49 7.79 -6.43 -9.27
CA MET A 49 9.12 -5.80 -9.19
C MET A 49 9.97 -6.33 -8.03
N SER A 50 9.36 -6.99 -7.06
CA SER A 50 10.06 -7.45 -5.85
C SER A 50 10.76 -8.80 -6.04
N ASP A 51 11.56 -9.17 -5.05
CA ASP A 51 12.19 -10.50 -4.94
C ASP A 51 11.20 -11.62 -4.56
N ASN A 52 9.90 -11.33 -4.48
CA ASN A 52 8.82 -12.31 -4.34
C ASN A 52 8.36 -12.91 -5.68
N ALA A 53 8.79 -12.34 -6.80
CA ALA A 53 8.34 -12.71 -8.12
C ALA A 53 9.41 -13.49 -8.91
N GLY A 54 9.33 -14.81 -8.86
CA GLY A 54 10.12 -15.71 -9.72
C GLY A 54 9.35 -16.10 -10.97
N ASN A 55 10.05 -16.42 -12.04
CA ASN A 55 9.45 -16.98 -13.24
C ASN A 55 8.96 -18.40 -12.94
N LYS A 56 7.67 -18.68 -13.23
CA LYS A 56 7.04 -20.00 -13.04
C LYS A 56 7.12 -20.89 -14.27
N GLY A 57 7.55 -20.33 -15.42
CA GLY A 57 7.62 -21.06 -16.69
C GLY A 57 6.27 -21.31 -17.34
N THR A 58 5.22 -20.60 -16.91
CA THR A 58 3.88 -20.71 -17.49
C THR A 58 3.81 -20.04 -18.86
N ALA A 59 2.85 -20.45 -19.69
CA ALA A 59 2.71 -19.89 -21.03
C ALA A 59 2.00 -18.52 -21.03
N GLU A 60 1.22 -18.22 -20.01
CA GLU A 60 0.41 -17.01 -19.96
C GLU A 60 1.23 -15.82 -19.46
N ARG A 61 1.24 -14.79 -20.27
CA ARG A 61 2.01 -13.59 -20.07
C ARG A 61 1.08 -12.40 -20.16
N VAL A 62 0.93 -11.68 -19.05
CA VAL A 62 0.13 -10.46 -18.96
C VAL A 62 1.03 -9.25 -18.74
N ASP A 63 0.70 -8.14 -19.40
CA ASP A 63 1.54 -6.94 -19.44
C ASP A 63 1.72 -6.34 -18.03
N GLU A 64 0.68 -6.29 -17.22
CA GLU A 64 0.68 -5.76 -15.85
C GLU A 64 1.61 -6.53 -14.89
N ASN A 65 2.01 -7.75 -15.24
CA ASN A 65 2.96 -8.55 -14.49
C ASN A 65 4.34 -8.61 -15.14
N PHE A 66 4.39 -8.71 -16.48
CA PHE A 66 5.62 -8.93 -17.23
C PHE A 66 6.54 -7.72 -17.27
N PHE A 67 6.01 -6.57 -17.66
CA PHE A 67 6.85 -5.38 -17.79
C PHE A 67 7.39 -4.86 -16.46
N PRO A 68 6.60 -4.79 -15.36
CA PRO A 68 7.16 -4.48 -14.04
C PRO A 68 8.24 -5.48 -13.61
N TRP A 69 8.06 -6.78 -13.88
CA TRP A 69 9.07 -7.79 -13.57
C TRP A 69 10.39 -7.57 -14.35
N LYS A 70 10.32 -7.01 -15.56
CA LYS A 70 11.50 -6.64 -16.35
C LYS A 70 12.06 -5.26 -16.00
N PHE A 71 11.38 -4.50 -15.13
CA PHE A 71 11.68 -3.10 -14.86
C PHE A 71 11.65 -2.22 -16.12
N GLU A 72 10.72 -2.50 -17.01
CA GLU A 72 10.49 -1.74 -18.24
C GLU A 72 9.37 -0.71 -18.04
N ASP A 73 9.58 0.49 -18.60
CA ASP A 73 8.60 1.56 -18.55
C ASP A 73 7.33 1.20 -19.31
N GLN A 74 6.18 1.60 -18.76
CA GLN A 74 4.87 1.35 -19.32
C GLN A 74 4.22 2.64 -19.78
N VAL A 75 3.64 2.58 -20.98
CA VAL A 75 2.86 3.68 -21.57
C VAL A 75 1.35 3.42 -21.54
N LYS A 76 0.95 2.20 -21.19
CA LYS A 76 -0.47 1.81 -21.16
C LYS A 76 -1.15 2.26 -19.88
N THR A 77 -2.44 2.55 -19.99
CA THR A 77 -3.34 2.88 -18.89
C THR A 77 -4.42 1.79 -18.82
N GLU A 78 -4.05 0.62 -18.34
CA GLU A 78 -4.92 -0.53 -18.16
C GLU A 78 -4.99 -0.89 -16.66
N TYR A 79 -5.81 -1.90 -16.29
CA TYR A 79 -5.89 -2.37 -14.91
C TYR A 79 -4.50 -2.69 -14.34
N ASP A 80 -4.32 -2.35 -13.06
CA ASP A 80 -3.14 -2.75 -12.29
C ASP A 80 -1.79 -2.21 -12.79
N MET A 81 -1.81 -1.22 -13.71
CA MET A 81 -0.63 -0.58 -14.26
C MET A 81 -0.17 0.62 -13.41
N PRO A 82 1.14 0.96 -13.41
CA PRO A 82 1.65 2.14 -12.72
C PRO A 82 0.97 3.44 -13.13
N ASN A 83 0.68 3.63 -14.44
CA ASN A 83 0.02 4.83 -14.95
C ASN A 83 -1.41 4.99 -14.41
N THR A 84 -2.16 3.88 -14.34
CA THR A 84 -3.50 3.85 -13.77
C THR A 84 -3.48 4.16 -12.26
N TYR A 85 -2.46 3.66 -11.56
CA TYR A 85 -2.27 3.98 -10.14
C TYR A 85 -1.94 5.47 -9.91
N TRP A 86 -1.08 6.07 -10.76
CA TRP A 86 -0.82 7.52 -10.75
C TRP A 86 -2.12 8.31 -10.89
N GLN A 87 -2.93 7.99 -11.90
CA GLN A 87 -4.21 8.66 -12.13
C GLN A 87 -5.18 8.49 -10.96
N ALA A 88 -5.27 7.28 -10.37
CA ALA A 88 -6.11 7.01 -9.21
C ALA A 88 -5.68 7.81 -7.97
N CYS A 89 -4.38 7.98 -7.75
CA CYS A 89 -3.88 8.81 -6.67
C CYS A 89 -4.25 10.29 -6.86
N TYR A 90 -4.06 10.85 -8.05
CA TYR A 90 -4.45 12.24 -8.30
C TYR A 90 -5.96 12.45 -8.31
N LYS A 91 -6.77 11.46 -8.73
CA LYS A 91 -8.23 11.49 -8.56
C LYS A 91 -8.63 11.55 -7.07
N ALA A 92 -7.99 10.74 -6.23
CA ALA A 92 -8.20 10.78 -4.78
C ALA A 92 -7.80 12.14 -4.17
N ILE A 93 -6.66 12.71 -4.60
CA ILE A 93 -6.20 14.04 -4.19
C ILE A 93 -7.20 15.12 -4.62
N ALA A 94 -7.73 15.05 -5.84
CA ALA A 94 -8.75 15.99 -6.32
C ALA A 94 -10.02 15.92 -5.46
N SER A 95 -10.51 14.70 -5.13
CA SER A 95 -11.66 14.52 -4.22
C SER A 95 -11.38 15.15 -2.85
N ALA A 96 -10.20 14.91 -2.27
CA ALA A 96 -9.81 15.53 -1.00
C ALA A 96 -9.77 17.06 -1.09
N ASN A 97 -9.21 17.62 -2.17
CA ASN A 97 -9.10 19.07 -2.38
C ASN A 97 -10.47 19.72 -2.53
N HIS A 98 -11.39 19.12 -3.29
CA HIS A 98 -12.77 19.60 -3.41
C HIS A 98 -13.50 19.59 -2.07
N ALA A 99 -13.35 18.49 -1.29
CA ALA A 99 -13.95 18.41 0.04
C ALA A 99 -13.38 19.49 0.99
N LEU A 100 -12.06 19.70 0.98
CA LEU A 100 -11.40 20.71 1.81
C LEU A 100 -11.84 22.14 1.44
N ALA A 101 -11.97 22.45 0.15
CA ALA A 101 -12.46 23.73 -0.31
C ALA A 101 -13.92 23.98 0.11
N ALA A 102 -14.80 23.00 -0.05
CA ALA A 102 -16.18 23.10 0.40
C ALA A 102 -16.31 23.26 1.92
N ILE A 103 -15.46 22.58 2.69
CA ILE A 103 -15.40 22.76 4.16
C ILE A 103 -15.00 24.19 4.53
N GLU A 104 -14.05 24.78 3.80
CA GLU A 104 -13.64 26.17 4.00
C GLU A 104 -14.78 27.14 3.67
N GLU A 105 -15.48 26.95 2.57
CA GLU A 105 -16.65 27.72 2.15
C GLU A 105 -17.81 27.64 3.16
N LEU A 106 -18.00 26.49 3.83
CA LEU A 106 -18.96 26.31 4.93
C LEU A 106 -18.46 26.87 6.28
N GLY A 107 -17.28 27.49 6.32
CA GLY A 107 -16.73 28.15 7.50
C GLY A 107 -16.07 27.20 8.52
N ASN A 108 -15.61 26.02 8.12
CA ASN A 108 -14.91 25.05 8.97
C ASN A 108 -15.70 24.67 10.23
N THR A 109 -16.95 24.29 10.09
CA THR A 109 -17.85 23.98 11.20
C THR A 109 -17.46 22.69 11.94
N GLU A 110 -17.93 22.51 13.18
CA GLU A 110 -17.69 21.28 13.95
C GLU A 110 -18.25 20.04 13.23
N SER A 111 -19.35 20.18 12.50
CA SER A 111 -19.97 19.09 11.72
C SER A 111 -19.11 18.60 10.54
N THR A 112 -18.16 19.41 10.05
CA THR A 112 -17.23 19.05 8.97
C THR A 112 -15.84 18.70 9.47
N ARG A 113 -15.58 18.85 10.78
CA ARG A 113 -14.25 18.69 11.38
C ARG A 113 -13.61 17.32 11.11
N ALA A 114 -14.36 16.24 11.33
CA ALA A 114 -13.86 14.87 11.10
C ALA A 114 -13.58 14.62 9.61
N SER A 115 -14.45 15.07 8.70
CA SER A 115 -14.26 14.98 7.25
C SER A 115 -13.04 15.77 6.78
N LYS A 116 -12.77 16.94 7.39
CA LYS A 116 -11.53 17.69 7.14
C LYS A 116 -10.29 16.89 7.53
N GLY A 117 -10.32 16.26 8.71
CA GLY A 117 -9.23 15.42 9.18
C GLY A 117 -8.97 14.24 8.23
N GLU A 118 -10.01 13.54 7.83
CA GLU A 118 -9.91 12.41 6.91
C GLU A 118 -9.40 12.84 5.52
N ALA A 119 -9.92 13.92 4.95
CA ALA A 119 -9.48 14.44 3.65
C ALA A 119 -7.99 14.82 3.65
N LEU A 120 -7.49 15.46 4.73
CA LEU A 120 -6.06 15.79 4.89
C LEU A 120 -5.20 14.52 4.95
N VAL A 121 -5.57 13.52 5.76
CA VAL A 121 -4.82 12.26 5.88
C VAL A 121 -4.84 11.47 4.57
N ALA A 122 -5.99 11.39 3.89
CA ALA A 122 -6.13 10.71 2.61
C ALA A 122 -5.28 11.38 1.52
N ARG A 123 -5.27 12.72 1.46
CA ARG A 123 -4.41 13.50 0.55
C ARG A 123 -2.91 13.25 0.83
N ALA A 124 -2.52 13.26 2.10
CA ALA A 124 -1.17 12.92 2.53
C ALA A 124 -0.77 11.52 2.09
N TYR A 125 -1.65 10.53 2.27
CA TYR A 125 -1.41 9.14 1.87
C TYR A 125 -1.23 9.00 0.35
N ALA A 126 -2.10 9.59 -0.45
CA ALA A 126 -2.01 9.51 -1.91
C ALA A 126 -0.69 10.12 -2.43
N HIS A 127 -0.28 11.29 -1.92
CA HIS A 127 1.01 11.89 -2.26
C HIS A 127 2.20 11.06 -1.73
N PHE A 128 2.07 10.42 -0.56
CA PHE A 128 3.11 9.53 -0.04
C PHE A 128 3.34 8.33 -0.97
N MET A 129 2.29 7.73 -1.50
CA MET A 129 2.42 6.63 -2.45
C MET A 129 3.03 7.09 -3.77
N LEU A 130 2.59 8.24 -4.29
CA LEU A 130 3.14 8.83 -5.51
C LEU A 130 4.63 9.11 -5.38
N VAL A 131 5.07 9.79 -4.33
CA VAL A 131 6.50 10.14 -4.18
C VAL A 131 7.39 8.92 -4.03
N ASN A 132 6.89 7.85 -3.38
CA ASN A 132 7.68 6.63 -3.20
C ASN A 132 7.77 5.76 -4.44
N PHE A 133 6.81 5.83 -5.36
CA PHE A 133 6.88 5.08 -6.62
C PHE A 133 7.53 5.89 -7.76
N PHE A 134 7.29 7.21 -7.81
CA PHE A 134 7.65 8.05 -8.95
C PHE A 134 8.77 9.06 -8.67
N SER A 135 9.42 8.94 -7.52
CA SER A 135 10.61 9.71 -7.15
C SER A 135 11.63 8.81 -6.46
N LYS A 136 12.85 9.32 -6.28
CA LYS A 136 13.84 8.62 -5.47
C LYS A 136 13.34 8.47 -4.03
N PRO A 137 13.68 7.36 -3.33
CA PRO A 137 13.35 7.20 -1.92
C PRO A 137 13.92 8.35 -1.09
N TYR A 138 13.20 8.74 -0.03
CA TYR A 138 13.67 9.80 0.85
C TYR A 138 15.06 9.48 1.44
N ASN A 139 15.98 10.41 1.22
CA ASN A 139 17.31 10.41 1.83
C ASN A 139 17.61 11.83 2.31
N ALA A 140 17.80 12.01 3.62
CA ALA A 140 18.01 13.33 4.23
C ALA A 140 19.16 14.14 3.60
N ASN A 141 20.15 13.46 2.99
CA ASN A 141 21.29 14.13 2.35
C ASN A 141 20.98 14.65 0.95
N THR A 142 19.99 14.08 0.24
CA THR A 142 19.70 14.41 -1.17
C THR A 142 18.27 14.85 -1.43
N ALA A 143 17.35 14.65 -0.48
CA ALA A 143 15.92 14.95 -0.63
C ALA A 143 15.62 16.40 -1.04
N SER A 144 16.48 17.35 -0.67
CA SER A 144 16.36 18.78 -1.05
C SER A 144 16.75 19.08 -2.51
N THR A 145 17.29 18.09 -3.23
CA THR A 145 17.71 18.21 -4.63
C THR A 145 17.09 17.14 -5.52
N ASP A 146 16.68 16.01 -4.98
CA ASP A 146 16.01 14.96 -5.73
C ASP A 146 14.61 15.43 -6.14
N LEU A 147 14.25 15.17 -7.42
CA LEU A 147 12.95 15.54 -7.98
C LEU A 147 11.82 14.80 -7.28
N GLY A 148 10.86 15.58 -6.77
CA GLY A 148 9.64 15.09 -6.15
C GLY A 148 8.53 14.79 -7.18
N ILE A 149 7.30 14.98 -6.75
CA ILE A 149 6.07 14.95 -7.55
C ILE A 149 5.28 16.24 -7.31
N PRO A 150 4.34 16.63 -8.17
CA PRO A 150 3.43 17.74 -7.86
C PRO A 150 2.64 17.46 -6.56
N TYR A 151 2.66 18.41 -5.63
CA TYR A 151 1.85 18.34 -4.41
C TYR A 151 0.66 19.29 -4.53
N GLU A 152 -0.50 18.73 -4.88
CA GLU A 152 -1.70 19.50 -5.18
C GLU A 152 -2.57 19.70 -3.93
N THR A 153 -2.85 20.97 -3.62
CA THR A 153 -3.61 21.35 -2.41
C THR A 153 -4.92 22.10 -2.70
N LYS A 154 -5.22 22.34 -3.99
CA LYS A 154 -6.40 23.09 -4.41
C LYS A 154 -7.16 22.33 -5.48
N PRO A 155 -8.50 22.52 -5.56
CA PRO A 155 -9.27 22.03 -6.70
C PRO A 155 -8.75 22.63 -8.01
N GLU A 156 -8.69 21.81 -9.06
CA GLU A 156 -8.38 22.29 -10.41
C GLU A 156 -9.56 23.12 -10.94
N LYS A 157 -9.26 24.34 -11.40
CA LYS A 157 -10.24 25.26 -11.98
C LYS A 157 -10.14 25.37 -13.50
N ILE A 158 -9.07 24.86 -14.10
CA ILE A 158 -8.79 24.91 -15.53
C ILE A 158 -8.36 23.52 -16.00
N ALA A 159 -8.74 23.18 -17.24
CA ALA A 159 -8.45 21.86 -17.81
C ALA A 159 -6.96 21.58 -18.02
N VAL A 160 -6.12 22.61 -18.10
CA VAL A 160 -4.66 22.49 -18.27
C VAL A 160 -4.00 23.44 -17.27
N GLY A 161 -3.44 22.88 -16.18
CA GLY A 161 -2.64 23.62 -15.19
C GLY A 161 -1.14 23.53 -15.50
N GLU A 162 -0.37 24.48 -14.96
CA GLU A 162 1.09 24.34 -14.88
C GLU A 162 1.46 23.60 -13.59
N TYR A 163 2.00 22.39 -13.73
CA TYR A 163 2.40 21.56 -12.59
C TYR A 163 3.93 21.58 -12.42
N LYS A 164 4.40 21.57 -11.18
CA LYS A 164 5.82 21.50 -10.85
C LYS A 164 6.08 20.39 -9.85
N ARG A 165 7.15 19.65 -10.09
CA ARG A 165 7.48 18.49 -9.24
C ARG A 165 7.94 18.91 -7.84
N GLY A 166 8.61 20.04 -7.68
CA GLY A 166 9.28 20.36 -6.41
C GLY A 166 10.38 19.35 -6.07
N THR A 167 10.80 19.32 -4.82
CA THR A 167 11.78 18.35 -4.31
C THR A 167 11.11 17.25 -3.49
N VAL A 168 11.78 16.11 -3.33
CA VAL A 168 11.33 15.06 -2.41
C VAL A 168 11.13 15.62 -0.99
N GLN A 169 12.03 16.53 -0.54
CA GLN A 169 11.90 17.16 0.76
C GLN A 169 10.63 18.01 0.88
N ASP A 170 10.29 18.79 -0.15
CA ASP A 170 9.07 19.61 -0.16
C ASP A 170 7.82 18.73 -0.05
N VAL A 171 7.77 17.65 -0.82
CA VAL A 171 6.66 16.69 -0.80
C VAL A 171 6.53 16.05 0.59
N TYR A 172 7.63 15.57 1.18
CA TYR A 172 7.60 14.98 2.53
C TYR A 172 7.19 15.98 3.62
N ASN A 173 7.59 17.24 3.51
CA ASN A 173 7.16 18.30 4.43
C ASN A 173 5.65 18.54 4.36
N GLN A 174 5.09 18.56 3.14
CA GLN A 174 3.64 18.75 2.95
C GLN A 174 2.84 17.53 3.42
N ILE A 175 3.33 16.30 3.16
CA ILE A 175 2.74 15.07 3.69
C ILE A 175 2.69 15.13 5.22
N GLU A 176 3.80 15.49 5.87
CA GLU A 176 3.88 15.57 7.33
C GLU A 176 2.90 16.60 7.90
N LYS A 177 2.78 17.75 7.24
CA LYS A 177 1.82 18.79 7.60
C LYS A 177 0.39 18.28 7.52
N ASP A 178 -0.03 17.76 6.37
CA ASP A 178 -1.40 17.26 6.16
C ASP A 178 -1.72 16.11 7.13
N LEU A 179 -0.77 15.18 7.34
CA LEU A 179 -0.93 14.07 8.27
C LEU A 179 -1.11 14.54 9.71
N THR A 180 -0.26 15.43 10.20
CA THR A 180 -0.31 15.89 11.59
C THR A 180 -1.52 16.77 11.87
N GLU A 181 -1.88 17.66 10.95
CA GLU A 181 -3.09 18.48 11.03
C GLU A 181 -4.35 17.60 10.96
N GLY A 182 -4.38 16.64 10.03
CA GLY A 182 -5.52 15.76 9.83
C GLY A 182 -5.78 14.85 11.04
N VAL A 183 -4.75 14.21 11.57
CA VAL A 183 -4.85 13.34 12.76
C VAL A 183 -5.51 14.04 13.95
N ALA A 184 -5.20 15.32 14.17
CA ALA A 184 -5.76 16.10 15.27
C ALA A 184 -7.29 16.35 15.14
N LEU A 185 -7.83 16.23 13.93
CA LEU A 185 -9.23 16.51 13.60
C LEU A 185 -10.10 15.25 13.53
N LEU A 186 -9.49 14.06 13.41
CA LEU A 186 -10.22 12.80 13.25
C LEU A 186 -11.11 12.48 14.46
N ASP A 187 -12.30 11.95 14.15
CA ASP A 187 -13.23 11.39 15.13
C ASP A 187 -13.81 10.07 14.65
N ASN A 188 -13.49 8.98 15.36
CA ASN A 188 -13.91 7.62 15.00
C ASN A 188 -15.44 7.44 15.06
N SER A 189 -16.14 8.22 15.88
CA SER A 189 -17.61 8.13 16.01
C SER A 189 -18.35 8.64 14.76
N SER A 190 -17.66 9.32 13.87
CA SER A 190 -18.23 9.85 12.64
C SER A 190 -18.53 8.79 11.57
N TYR A 191 -18.03 7.55 11.72
CA TYR A 191 -18.09 6.53 10.67
C TYR A 191 -19.05 5.39 11.04
N ALA A 192 -19.91 4.99 10.07
CA ALA A 192 -20.79 3.82 10.22
C ALA A 192 -19.99 2.50 10.18
N VAL A 193 -18.99 2.42 9.31
CA VAL A 193 -18.05 1.30 9.19
C VAL A 193 -16.61 1.85 9.25
N PRO A 194 -16.05 2.01 10.47
CA PRO A 194 -14.76 2.69 10.66
C PRO A 194 -13.60 2.10 9.85
N SER A 195 -13.60 0.79 9.59
CA SER A 195 -12.51 0.11 8.86
C SER A 195 -12.37 0.52 7.39
N TYR A 196 -13.31 1.27 6.82
CA TYR A 196 -13.22 1.83 5.46
C TYR A 196 -12.81 3.32 5.43
N HIS A 197 -12.39 3.84 6.58
CA HIS A 197 -12.04 5.25 6.74
C HIS A 197 -10.72 5.42 7.49
N PHE A 198 -10.04 6.52 7.27
CA PHE A 198 -8.95 6.92 8.14
C PHE A 198 -9.47 7.26 9.54
N THR A 199 -9.64 6.24 10.36
CA THR A 199 -9.78 6.39 11.81
C THR A 199 -8.48 6.91 12.40
N ARG A 200 -8.49 7.33 13.68
CA ARG A 200 -7.24 7.68 14.37
C ARG A 200 -6.20 6.55 14.31
N ASN A 201 -6.62 5.31 14.55
CA ASN A 201 -5.69 4.16 14.51
C ASN A 201 -5.14 3.90 13.10
N ALA A 202 -5.96 4.01 12.06
CA ALA A 202 -5.50 3.91 10.68
C ALA A 202 -4.51 5.03 10.31
N ALA A 203 -4.78 6.27 10.75
CA ALA A 203 -3.92 7.40 10.52
C ALA A 203 -2.59 7.30 11.32
N TYR A 204 -2.64 6.77 12.55
CA TYR A 204 -1.42 6.45 13.32
C TYR A 204 -0.61 5.33 12.65
N ALA A 205 -1.25 4.30 12.11
CA ALA A 205 -0.58 3.26 11.34
C ALA A 205 0.12 3.84 10.10
N PHE A 206 -0.56 4.73 9.37
CA PHE A 206 0.07 5.47 8.27
C PHE A 206 1.24 6.32 8.77
N ALA A 207 1.12 7.02 9.90
CA ALA A 207 2.21 7.78 10.48
C ALA A 207 3.43 6.88 10.79
N THR A 208 3.22 5.65 11.29
CA THR A 208 4.35 4.71 11.51
C THR A 208 5.08 4.39 10.20
N ARG A 209 4.35 4.16 9.09
CA ARG A 209 4.95 3.93 7.76
C ARG A 209 5.68 5.18 7.27
N PHE A 210 5.05 6.34 7.34
CA PHE A 210 5.65 7.62 6.91
C PHE A 210 6.95 7.92 7.63
N TYR A 211 6.95 7.86 8.97
CA TYR A 211 8.16 8.15 9.76
C TYR A 211 9.23 7.06 9.64
N LEU A 212 8.86 5.80 9.35
CA LEU A 212 9.81 4.75 9.03
C LEU A 212 10.58 5.07 7.73
N PHE A 213 9.88 5.55 6.70
CA PHE A 213 10.50 5.98 5.44
C PHE A 213 11.38 7.23 5.63
N LYS A 214 10.96 8.14 6.51
CA LYS A 214 11.72 9.33 6.89
C LYS A 214 12.88 9.01 7.84
N LYS A 215 12.99 7.76 8.32
CA LYS A 215 13.98 7.27 9.31
C LYS A 215 13.92 8.02 10.65
N ASN A 216 12.74 8.52 11.03
CA ASN A 216 12.48 9.09 12.35
C ASN A 216 11.88 8.02 13.25
N TYR A 217 12.76 7.20 13.82
CA TYR A 217 12.38 5.98 14.55
C TYR A 217 11.66 6.27 15.88
N GLU A 218 11.98 7.37 16.54
CA GLU A 218 11.27 7.82 17.75
C GLU A 218 9.80 8.11 17.46
N LYS A 219 9.51 8.78 16.33
CA LYS A 219 8.15 9.05 15.91
C LYS A 219 7.41 7.75 15.49
N VAL A 220 8.11 6.78 14.91
CA VAL A 220 7.51 5.46 14.63
C VAL A 220 6.99 4.82 15.92
N ILE A 221 7.82 4.80 16.97
CA ILE A 221 7.44 4.21 18.26
C ILE A 221 6.28 4.99 18.89
N GLU A 222 6.35 6.34 18.89
CA GLU A 222 5.30 7.21 19.42
C GLU A 222 3.94 6.88 18.79
N TYR A 223 3.85 6.87 17.46
CA TYR A 223 2.60 6.58 16.76
C TYR A 223 2.14 5.12 16.86
N ALA A 224 3.07 4.17 16.87
CA ALA A 224 2.73 2.77 17.08
C ALA A 224 2.13 2.53 18.47
N ASP A 225 2.64 3.21 19.48
CA ASP A 225 2.13 3.17 20.85
C ASP A 225 0.73 3.79 21.00
N LEU A 226 0.39 4.76 20.15
CA LEU A 226 -0.97 5.34 20.07
C LEU A 226 -1.96 4.35 19.42
N VAL A 227 -1.51 3.49 18.51
CA VAL A 227 -2.37 2.40 17.96
C VAL A 227 -2.58 1.33 19.02
N ALA A 228 -1.51 0.75 19.53
CA ALA A 228 -1.54 -0.27 20.58
C ALA A 228 -0.17 -0.43 21.25
N LYS A 229 -0.16 -0.52 22.57
CA LYS A 229 1.03 -0.93 23.31
C LYS A 229 1.43 -2.37 22.97
N THR A 230 2.70 -2.72 23.08
CA THR A 230 3.24 -4.06 22.78
C THR A 230 2.44 -5.18 23.47
N ALA A 231 2.08 -5.02 24.73
CA ALA A 231 1.32 -6.03 25.47
C ALA A 231 -0.12 -6.24 24.93
N ALA A 232 -0.72 -5.23 24.33
CA ALA A 232 -2.10 -5.28 23.81
C ALA A 232 -2.17 -5.76 22.35
N ILE A 233 -1.13 -5.54 21.56
CA ILE A 233 -1.15 -5.81 20.11
C ILE A 233 -1.36 -7.29 19.78
N ALA A 234 -0.88 -8.20 20.63
CA ALA A 234 -1.00 -9.65 20.42
C ALA A 234 -2.44 -10.14 20.22
N SER A 235 -3.41 -9.48 20.87
CA SER A 235 -4.83 -9.86 20.78
C SER A 235 -5.49 -9.44 19.47
N THR A 236 -4.87 -8.52 18.72
CA THR A 236 -5.38 -7.98 17.46
C THR A 236 -4.74 -8.59 16.23
N LEU A 237 -3.61 -9.28 16.36
CA LEU A 237 -2.94 -9.94 15.24
C LEU A 237 -3.74 -11.13 14.73
N ARG A 238 -3.60 -11.42 13.44
CA ARG A 238 -4.26 -12.55 12.77
C ARG A 238 -3.87 -13.90 13.41
N PRO A 239 -4.83 -14.70 13.84
CA PRO A 239 -4.57 -15.97 14.56
C PRO A 239 -4.23 -17.11 13.57
N TRP A 240 -3.09 -16.99 12.87
CA TRP A 240 -2.68 -17.93 11.85
C TRP A 240 -2.54 -19.37 12.37
N ASN A 241 -1.90 -19.54 13.52
CA ASN A 241 -1.56 -20.86 14.08
C ASN A 241 -2.73 -21.61 14.72
N THR A 242 -3.86 -20.95 14.95
CA THR A 242 -5.04 -21.56 15.62
C THR A 242 -6.27 -21.60 14.72
N GLU A 243 -6.49 -20.55 13.92
CA GLU A 243 -7.72 -20.41 13.14
C GLU A 243 -7.46 -20.45 11.61
N TYR A 244 -6.62 -19.54 11.10
CA TYR A 244 -6.45 -19.32 9.64
C TYR A 244 -5.92 -20.53 8.90
N VAL A 245 -5.06 -21.35 9.52
CA VAL A 245 -4.59 -22.62 8.93
C VAL A 245 -5.71 -23.61 8.66
N ASN A 246 -6.83 -23.50 9.37
CA ASN A 246 -7.99 -24.39 9.26
C ASN A 246 -9.08 -23.86 8.31
N PHE A 247 -8.98 -22.59 7.87
CA PHE A 247 -9.98 -21.99 7.01
C PHE A 247 -9.98 -22.60 5.61
N SER A 248 -11.14 -22.70 5.01
CA SER A 248 -11.25 -22.96 3.58
C SER A 248 -10.76 -21.74 2.78
N TYR A 249 -10.61 -21.91 1.46
CA TYR A 249 -10.20 -20.82 0.57
C TYR A 249 -11.03 -19.54 0.77
N TYR A 250 -12.35 -19.65 0.61
CA TYR A 250 -13.25 -18.49 0.71
C TYR A 250 -13.39 -17.94 2.13
N VAL A 251 -13.30 -18.80 3.15
CA VAL A 251 -13.35 -18.33 4.56
C VAL A 251 -12.11 -17.50 4.88
N LEU A 252 -10.92 -17.92 4.41
CA LEU A 252 -9.69 -17.15 4.61
C LEU A 252 -9.73 -15.81 3.88
N GLN A 253 -10.17 -15.84 2.62
CA GLN A 253 -10.33 -14.64 1.79
C GLN A 253 -11.28 -13.62 2.46
N ASN A 254 -12.43 -14.11 2.95
CA ASN A 254 -13.37 -13.26 3.68
C ASN A 254 -12.80 -12.73 5.00
N ALA A 255 -12.02 -13.53 5.74
CA ALA A 255 -11.41 -13.08 7.00
C ALA A 255 -10.41 -11.94 6.77
N TYR A 256 -9.64 -11.98 5.68
CA TYR A 256 -8.74 -10.88 5.31
C TYR A 256 -9.47 -9.59 4.95
N GLY A 257 -10.55 -9.66 4.19
CA GLY A 257 -11.35 -8.50 3.76
C GLY A 257 -12.50 -8.11 4.70
N ASN A 258 -12.55 -8.66 5.92
CA ASN A 258 -13.66 -8.39 6.84
C ASN A 258 -13.39 -7.15 7.70
N ALA A 259 -14.32 -6.20 7.68
CA ALA A 259 -14.29 -4.98 8.48
C ALA A 259 -14.25 -5.24 10.00
N ALA A 260 -14.74 -6.39 10.47
CA ALA A 260 -14.74 -6.78 11.89
C ALA A 260 -13.44 -7.48 12.33
N THR A 261 -12.52 -7.80 11.41
CA THR A 261 -11.23 -8.41 11.77
C THR A 261 -10.35 -7.39 12.51
N PRO A 262 -9.96 -7.65 13.78
CA PRO A 262 -9.23 -6.67 14.59
C PRO A 262 -7.89 -6.23 13.99
N ALA A 263 -7.27 -7.07 13.15
CA ALA A 263 -6.03 -6.75 12.47
C ALA A 263 -6.20 -5.69 11.36
N ASN A 264 -7.40 -5.51 10.81
CA ASN A 264 -7.67 -4.59 9.70
C ASN A 264 -7.93 -3.18 10.22
N LEU A 265 -6.95 -2.30 10.11
CA LEU A 265 -7.06 -0.89 10.50
C LEU A 265 -7.70 -0.04 9.41
N LEU A 266 -7.41 -0.36 8.13
CA LEU A 266 -8.03 0.28 6.98
C LEU A 266 -8.15 -0.72 5.83
N LEU A 267 -9.36 -0.86 5.33
CA LEU A 267 -9.70 -1.61 4.12
C LEU A 267 -9.99 -0.61 2.99
N VAL A 268 -9.57 -0.95 1.79
CA VAL A 268 -9.89 -0.19 0.57
C VAL A 268 -10.45 -1.13 -0.48
N GLU A 269 -11.45 -0.66 -1.19
CA GLU A 269 -11.95 -1.30 -2.40
C GLU A 269 -11.27 -0.67 -3.62
N ALA A 270 -10.75 -1.50 -4.51
CA ALA A 270 -10.07 -1.06 -5.71
C ALA A 270 -10.55 -1.80 -6.96
N ASN A 271 -10.65 -1.07 -8.07
CA ASN A 271 -10.85 -1.67 -9.39
C ASN A 271 -9.54 -2.34 -9.81
N SER A 272 -9.52 -3.68 -9.80
CA SER A 272 -8.30 -4.46 -9.99
C SER A 272 -8.61 -5.91 -10.37
N LYS A 273 -7.90 -6.44 -11.35
CA LYS A 273 -7.89 -7.85 -11.72
C LYS A 273 -6.94 -8.68 -10.85
N TYR A 274 -6.00 -8.03 -10.19
CA TYR A 274 -4.95 -8.70 -9.43
C TYR A 274 -5.50 -9.68 -8.40
N GLY A 275 -6.49 -9.28 -7.62
CA GLY A 275 -7.09 -10.13 -6.61
C GLY A 275 -7.65 -11.47 -7.13
N GLN A 276 -8.06 -11.52 -8.40
CA GLN A 276 -8.56 -12.74 -9.06
C GLN A 276 -7.43 -13.52 -9.74
N SER A 277 -6.38 -12.84 -10.23
CA SER A 277 -5.43 -13.37 -11.22
C SER A 277 -4.01 -13.59 -10.70
N TYR A 278 -3.60 -12.93 -9.59
CA TYR A 278 -2.20 -12.90 -9.12
C TYR A 278 -1.55 -14.28 -8.98
N ALA A 279 -2.32 -15.27 -8.55
CA ALA A 279 -1.80 -16.62 -8.37
C ALA A 279 -1.47 -17.30 -9.71
N GLY A 280 -2.17 -16.92 -10.79
CA GLY A 280 -1.97 -17.42 -12.16
C GLY A 280 -0.87 -16.72 -12.94
N TYR A 281 -0.41 -15.54 -12.52
CA TYR A 281 0.61 -14.78 -13.23
C TYR A 281 1.91 -15.55 -13.40
N ASN A 282 2.57 -15.39 -14.56
CA ASN A 282 3.83 -16.09 -14.86
C ASN A 282 4.95 -15.70 -13.91
N TYR A 283 5.00 -14.44 -13.48
CA TYR A 283 6.00 -13.94 -12.56
C TYR A 283 5.38 -13.76 -11.17
N GLY A 284 5.70 -14.65 -10.26
CA GLY A 284 5.13 -14.67 -8.92
C GLY A 284 5.74 -15.78 -8.06
N LEU A 285 5.01 -16.25 -7.06
CA LEU A 285 5.47 -17.25 -6.13
C LEU A 285 5.60 -18.63 -6.81
N ASN A 286 6.82 -19.09 -6.98
CA ASN A 286 7.15 -20.45 -7.41
C ASN A 286 7.58 -21.35 -6.24
N SER A 287 7.85 -22.62 -6.48
CA SER A 287 8.22 -23.59 -5.44
C SER A 287 9.52 -23.23 -4.71
N SER A 288 10.50 -22.67 -5.41
CA SER A 288 11.77 -22.25 -4.82
C SER A 288 11.57 -21.07 -3.87
N LEU A 289 10.83 -20.05 -4.31
CA LEU A 289 10.50 -18.89 -3.47
C LEU A 289 9.59 -19.26 -2.29
N LEU A 290 8.64 -20.19 -2.50
CA LEU A 290 7.84 -20.70 -1.40
C LEU A 290 8.71 -21.34 -0.31
N ALA A 291 9.68 -22.14 -0.70
CA ALA A 291 10.63 -22.75 0.24
C ALA A 291 11.56 -21.71 0.89
N GLU A 292 12.01 -20.71 0.13
CA GLU A 292 12.82 -19.60 0.66
C GLU A 292 12.06 -18.77 1.68
N VAL A 293 10.79 -18.45 1.42
CA VAL A 293 9.98 -17.56 2.28
C VAL A 293 9.43 -18.31 3.50
N TYR A 294 8.91 -19.52 3.33
CA TYR A 294 8.20 -20.27 4.38
C TYR A 294 8.87 -21.55 4.84
N GLY A 295 9.97 -21.97 4.22
CA GLY A 295 10.71 -23.17 4.65
C GLY A 295 11.27 -23.03 6.06
N ALA A 296 11.49 -24.14 6.76
CA ALA A 296 12.04 -24.12 8.11
C ALA A 296 13.37 -23.36 8.21
N GLY A 297 14.26 -23.52 7.21
CA GLY A 297 15.54 -22.81 7.13
C GLY A 297 15.46 -21.33 6.77
N SER A 298 14.27 -20.75 6.61
CA SER A 298 14.09 -19.33 6.23
C SER A 298 14.22 -18.36 7.41
N ASN A 299 14.33 -18.84 8.64
CA ASN A 299 14.31 -17.97 9.82
C ASN A 299 15.19 -18.51 10.97
N PRO A 300 15.59 -17.64 11.92
CA PRO A 300 16.50 -18.00 13.02
C PRO A 300 15.97 -19.05 14.00
N LEU A 301 14.69 -19.38 13.96
CA LEU A 301 14.12 -20.45 14.78
C LEU A 301 14.27 -21.83 14.13
N ASN A 302 14.58 -21.89 12.85
CA ASN A 302 14.56 -23.10 12.04
C ASN A 302 13.22 -23.85 12.14
N LEU A 303 12.11 -23.08 12.20
CA LEU A 303 10.75 -23.59 12.28
C LEU A 303 9.97 -23.17 11.04
N GLN A 304 9.12 -24.07 10.56
CA GLN A 304 8.11 -23.71 9.59
C GLN A 304 6.97 -22.97 10.29
N LEU A 305 6.74 -21.71 9.88
CA LEU A 305 5.64 -20.92 10.42
C LEU A 305 4.31 -21.33 9.79
N SER A 306 3.24 -21.12 10.53
CA SER A 306 1.89 -21.37 10.05
C SER A 306 1.55 -20.47 8.88
N PHE A 307 1.17 -21.08 7.77
CA PHE A 307 0.62 -20.41 6.57
C PHE A 307 -0.31 -21.39 5.85
N ARG A 308 -1.17 -20.87 4.99
CA ARG A 308 -2.01 -21.72 4.17
C ARG A 308 -1.81 -21.40 2.70
N SER A 309 -0.98 -22.18 2.07
CA SER A 309 -0.86 -22.20 0.63
C SER A 309 -1.97 -23.08 0.03
N LYS A 310 -2.67 -22.56 -0.96
CA LYS A 310 -3.53 -23.35 -1.84
C LYS A 310 -2.79 -23.57 -3.14
N VAL A 311 -2.82 -24.81 -3.60
CA VAL A 311 -2.27 -25.23 -4.89
C VAL A 311 -3.46 -25.45 -5.81
N PHE A 312 -3.47 -24.78 -6.95
CA PHE A 312 -4.47 -25.01 -8.00
C PHE A 312 -3.88 -26.00 -9.01
N GLY A 313 -4.65 -27.05 -9.30
CA GLY A 313 -4.20 -28.14 -10.16
C GLY A 313 -4.37 -27.82 -11.64
N GLY A 314 -3.47 -28.34 -12.43
CA GLY A 314 -3.36 -28.27 -13.89
C GLY A 314 -2.01 -28.85 -14.28
N THR A 315 -1.52 -28.50 -15.45
CA THR A 315 -0.14 -28.82 -15.88
C THR A 315 0.91 -28.01 -15.10
N GLU A 316 0.49 -26.99 -14.36
CA GLU A 316 1.37 -26.05 -13.64
C GLU A 316 0.91 -25.90 -12.20
N VAL A 317 1.89 -25.86 -11.28
CA VAL A 317 1.62 -25.68 -9.85
C VAL A 317 1.51 -24.19 -9.54
N VAL A 318 0.35 -23.79 -9.04
CA VAL A 318 0.05 -22.42 -8.65
C VAL A 318 -0.06 -22.32 -7.14
N TYR A 319 0.81 -21.56 -6.52
CA TYR A 319 0.78 -21.29 -5.08
C TYR A 319 -0.04 -20.04 -4.80
N ASN A 320 -0.96 -20.13 -3.85
CA ASN A 320 -1.80 -19.01 -3.46
C ASN A 320 -2.06 -18.99 -1.96
N ILE A 321 -2.00 -17.81 -1.37
CA ILE A 321 -2.53 -17.52 -0.03
C ILE A 321 -3.73 -16.58 -0.25
N PRO A 322 -4.98 -17.05 -0.10
CA PRO A 322 -6.16 -16.28 -0.50
C PRO A 322 -6.43 -15.14 0.50
N LYS A 323 -5.89 -13.97 0.20
CA LYS A 323 -5.97 -12.76 1.02
C LYS A 323 -7.01 -11.75 0.52
N PHE A 324 -7.39 -11.81 -0.75
CA PHE A 324 -8.19 -10.76 -1.39
C PHE A 324 -9.62 -11.20 -1.58
N LYS A 325 -10.56 -10.48 -0.98
CA LYS A 325 -11.98 -10.62 -1.29
C LYS A 325 -12.25 -9.95 -2.62
N THR A 326 -12.72 -10.72 -3.59
CA THR A 326 -12.99 -10.26 -4.95
C THR A 326 -14.48 -10.23 -5.25
N THR A 327 -14.91 -9.30 -6.09
CA THR A 327 -16.26 -9.20 -6.61
C THR A 327 -16.24 -8.60 -8.01
N ASP A 328 -17.26 -8.91 -8.82
CA ASP A 328 -17.49 -8.25 -10.10
C ASP A 328 -18.72 -7.35 -9.97
N ILE A 329 -18.54 -6.05 -10.21
CA ILE A 329 -19.60 -5.05 -10.12
C ILE A 329 -20.10 -4.77 -11.53
N LYS A 330 -21.38 -5.02 -11.78
CA LYS A 330 -22.04 -4.72 -13.06
C LYS A 330 -22.64 -3.33 -13.00
N GLU A 331 -22.38 -2.52 -14.00
CA GLU A 331 -23.02 -1.21 -14.15
C GLU A 331 -24.51 -1.35 -14.52
N SER A 332 -24.85 -2.40 -15.28
CA SER A 332 -26.22 -2.73 -15.66
C SER A 332 -26.51 -4.22 -15.47
N ILE A 333 -27.78 -4.57 -15.20
CA ILE A 333 -28.25 -5.95 -15.13
C ILE A 333 -28.06 -6.68 -16.48
N SER A 334 -28.02 -5.94 -17.59
CA SER A 334 -27.81 -6.47 -18.95
C SER A 334 -26.34 -6.78 -19.26
N ASP A 335 -25.40 -6.37 -18.44
CA ASP A 335 -23.98 -6.58 -18.71
C ASP A 335 -23.63 -8.07 -18.55
N ASN A 336 -22.94 -8.62 -19.53
CA ASN A 336 -22.49 -10.02 -19.50
C ASN A 336 -21.36 -10.21 -18.46
N PHE A 337 -20.51 -9.19 -18.27
CA PHE A 337 -19.38 -9.21 -17.35
C PHE A 337 -19.46 -7.96 -16.47
N GLY A 338 -18.98 -8.04 -15.23
CA GLY A 338 -18.79 -6.92 -14.33
C GLY A 338 -17.35 -6.43 -14.32
N GLU A 339 -17.16 -5.22 -13.81
CA GLU A 339 -15.84 -4.69 -13.52
C GLU A 339 -15.24 -5.41 -12.30
N PRO A 340 -13.98 -5.85 -12.36
CA PRO A 340 -13.34 -6.57 -11.27
C PRO A 340 -12.94 -5.63 -10.13
N TYR A 341 -13.38 -5.95 -8.92
CA TYR A 341 -13.00 -5.25 -7.71
C TYR A 341 -12.36 -6.18 -6.69
N VAL A 342 -11.45 -5.61 -5.91
CA VAL A 342 -10.78 -6.27 -4.79
C VAL A 342 -10.89 -5.44 -3.52
N VAL A 343 -11.23 -6.10 -2.40
CA VAL A 343 -11.07 -5.49 -1.06
C VAL A 343 -9.76 -5.99 -0.49
N TYR A 344 -8.89 -5.07 -0.10
CA TYR A 344 -7.59 -5.36 0.49
C TYR A 344 -7.32 -4.52 1.74
N THR A 345 -6.45 -5.03 2.59
CA THR A 345 -6.04 -4.33 3.80
C THR A 345 -4.94 -3.33 3.45
N LEU A 346 -5.20 -2.03 3.61
CA LEU A 346 -4.22 -0.98 3.35
C LEU A 346 -3.28 -0.77 4.53
N PHE A 347 -3.82 -0.86 5.75
CA PHE A 347 -3.06 -0.83 7.00
C PHE A 347 -3.52 -1.94 7.94
N ALA A 348 -2.56 -2.68 8.48
CA ALA A 348 -2.78 -3.78 9.40
C ALA A 348 -2.00 -3.62 10.71
N MET A 349 -2.49 -4.28 11.78
CA MET A 349 -1.81 -4.32 13.07
C MET A 349 -0.42 -4.94 12.99
N GLU A 350 -0.26 -5.95 12.13
CA GLU A 350 1.05 -6.59 11.87
C GLU A 350 2.08 -5.58 11.32
N GLU A 351 1.67 -4.66 10.46
CA GLU A 351 2.58 -3.62 9.96
C GLU A 351 3.02 -2.67 11.07
N VAL A 352 2.10 -2.24 11.92
CA VAL A 352 2.42 -1.38 13.08
C VAL A 352 3.44 -2.07 13.98
N LEU A 353 3.26 -3.36 14.25
CA LEU A 353 4.20 -4.17 15.03
C LEU A 353 5.58 -4.22 14.36
N PHE A 354 5.66 -4.54 13.07
CA PHE A 354 6.94 -4.62 12.36
C PHE A 354 7.64 -3.27 12.24
N ASN A 355 6.89 -2.18 11.99
CA ASN A 355 7.45 -0.85 11.91
C ASN A 355 8.05 -0.43 13.26
N ARG A 356 7.38 -0.72 14.39
CA ARG A 356 7.89 -0.47 15.74
C ARG A 356 9.11 -1.34 16.07
N ALA A 357 9.08 -2.63 15.71
CA ALA A 357 10.22 -3.53 15.90
C ALA A 357 11.46 -3.03 15.15
N GLU A 358 11.30 -2.60 13.90
CA GLU A 358 12.39 -2.04 13.10
C GLU A 358 12.93 -0.73 13.69
N ALA A 359 12.04 0.12 14.21
CA ALA A 359 12.43 1.35 14.88
C ALA A 359 13.24 1.07 16.15
N TYR A 360 12.81 0.12 16.99
CA TYR A 360 13.58 -0.31 18.16
C TYR A 360 14.97 -0.81 17.78
N ALA A 361 15.07 -1.69 16.78
CA ALA A 361 16.36 -2.21 16.31
C ALA A 361 17.29 -1.08 15.83
N ASN A 362 16.76 -0.13 15.07
CA ASN A 362 17.56 1.00 14.58
C ASN A 362 18.03 1.95 15.69
N LEU A 363 17.31 2.04 16.81
CA LEU A 363 17.69 2.80 17.98
C LEU A 363 18.59 2.02 18.97
N GLY A 364 18.99 0.76 18.64
CA GLY A 364 19.79 -0.09 19.52
C GLY A 364 19.01 -0.66 20.71
N ARG A 365 17.67 -0.70 20.60
CA ARG A 365 16.75 -1.27 21.59
C ARG A 365 16.41 -2.69 21.22
N ASP A 366 17.43 -3.56 21.19
CA ASP A 366 17.40 -4.91 20.62
C ASP A 366 16.40 -5.82 21.34
N ASP A 367 16.30 -5.74 22.67
CA ASP A 367 15.40 -6.59 23.47
C ASP A 367 13.92 -6.24 23.18
N GLU A 368 13.60 -4.96 23.00
CA GLU A 368 12.26 -4.52 22.64
C GLU A 368 11.91 -4.95 21.20
N ALA A 369 12.85 -4.82 20.25
CA ALA A 369 12.68 -5.31 18.90
C ALA A 369 12.39 -6.81 18.87
N ILE A 370 13.16 -7.62 19.60
CA ILE A 370 12.98 -9.07 19.70
C ILE A 370 11.65 -9.42 20.41
N THR A 371 11.22 -8.60 21.37
CA THR A 371 9.93 -8.79 22.05
C THR A 371 8.76 -8.60 21.08
N GLU A 372 8.80 -7.59 20.21
CA GLU A 372 7.79 -7.42 19.15
C GLU A 372 7.76 -8.64 18.21
N ILE A 373 8.94 -9.10 17.76
CA ILE A 373 9.00 -10.29 16.89
C ILE A 373 8.44 -11.53 17.60
N ASN A 374 8.76 -11.75 18.87
CA ASN A 374 8.22 -12.86 19.64
C ASN A 374 6.67 -12.76 19.79
N THR A 375 6.15 -11.54 19.88
CA THR A 375 4.70 -11.30 19.89
C THR A 375 4.06 -11.76 18.57
N TYR A 376 4.64 -11.40 17.42
CA TYR A 376 4.21 -11.89 16.11
C TYR A 376 4.30 -13.41 16.02
N LEU A 377 5.43 -14.02 16.42
CA LEU A 377 5.67 -15.46 16.38
C LEU A 377 4.68 -16.25 17.21
N SER A 378 4.13 -15.67 18.29
CA SER A 378 3.08 -16.30 19.09
C SER A 378 1.80 -16.63 18.29
N LYS A 379 1.59 -15.95 17.16
CA LYS A 379 0.47 -16.16 16.23
C LYS A 379 0.86 -16.95 14.97
N ARG A 380 2.13 -17.31 14.83
CA ARG A 380 2.66 -17.96 13.62
C ARG A 380 3.23 -19.35 13.86
N ILE A 381 3.60 -19.70 15.08
CA ILE A 381 4.14 -21.03 15.43
C ILE A 381 2.99 -21.97 15.76
N THR A 382 2.87 -23.07 15.01
CA THR A 382 1.89 -24.13 15.30
C THR A 382 2.16 -24.74 16.66
N GLY A 383 1.13 -24.84 17.51
CA GLY A 383 1.29 -25.35 18.88
C GLY A 383 2.16 -24.45 19.75
N TYR A 384 2.14 -23.14 19.54
CA TYR A 384 2.95 -22.18 20.30
C TYR A 384 2.84 -22.40 21.81
N ASN A 385 4.01 -22.49 22.46
CA ASN A 385 4.15 -22.59 23.91
C ASN A 385 5.18 -21.57 24.39
N PRO A 386 4.80 -20.58 25.21
CA PRO A 386 5.73 -19.54 25.68
C PRO A 386 6.85 -20.08 26.57
N ASN A 387 6.70 -21.29 27.15
CA ASN A 387 7.71 -21.95 27.96
C ASN A 387 8.68 -22.83 27.15
N ASN A 388 8.44 -23.02 25.84
CA ASN A 388 9.31 -23.75 24.96
C ASN A 388 10.40 -22.82 24.39
N ALA A 389 11.65 -23.05 24.78
CA ALA A 389 12.79 -22.27 24.29
C ALA A 389 12.96 -22.33 22.76
N ALA A 390 12.49 -23.40 22.09
CA ALA A 390 12.52 -23.49 20.63
C ALA A 390 11.60 -22.45 19.97
N HIS A 391 10.50 -22.07 20.61
CA HIS A 391 9.53 -21.10 20.10
C HIS A 391 9.91 -19.64 20.38
N LYS A 392 10.99 -19.40 21.14
CA LYS A 392 11.43 -18.07 21.53
C LYS A 392 12.61 -17.62 20.71
N LEU A 393 12.47 -16.53 19.98
CA LEU A 393 13.58 -15.84 19.32
C LEU A 393 14.45 -15.14 20.36
N THR A 394 15.77 -15.20 20.17
CA THR A 394 16.77 -14.55 21.02
C THR A 394 17.90 -13.98 20.17
N SER A 395 18.63 -13.01 20.69
CA SER A 395 19.81 -12.44 20.02
C SER A 395 20.81 -13.52 19.61
N ALA A 396 21.04 -14.55 20.46
CA ALA A 396 21.96 -15.67 20.15
C ALA A 396 21.49 -16.47 18.92
N LYS A 397 20.20 -16.76 18.79
CA LYS A 397 19.64 -17.45 17.60
C LYS A 397 19.78 -16.61 16.34
N ILE A 398 19.53 -15.30 16.44
CA ILE A 398 19.68 -14.36 15.33
C ILE A 398 21.14 -14.29 14.88
N THR A 399 22.08 -14.09 15.80
CA THR A 399 23.51 -14.05 15.49
C THR A 399 24.02 -15.37 14.91
N SER A 400 23.52 -16.51 15.40
CA SER A 400 23.87 -17.83 14.84
C SER A 400 23.36 -18.00 13.42
N PHE A 401 22.21 -17.45 13.10
CA PHE A 401 21.63 -17.53 11.74
C PHE A 401 22.31 -16.57 10.75
N TYR A 402 22.76 -15.40 11.23
CA TYR A 402 23.45 -14.38 10.43
C TYR A 402 24.90 -14.14 10.96
N PRO A 403 25.81 -15.11 10.87
CA PRO A 403 27.12 -15.04 11.55
C PRO A 403 28.06 -13.96 10.99
N ALA A 404 27.81 -13.45 9.78
CA ALA A 404 28.64 -12.45 9.10
C ALA A 404 28.07 -11.02 9.19
N ILE A 405 26.96 -10.82 9.90
CA ILE A 405 26.25 -9.53 9.97
C ILE A 405 26.20 -9.10 11.44
N PRO A 406 26.45 -7.81 11.76
CA PRO A 406 26.27 -7.30 13.13
C PRO A 406 24.86 -7.52 13.66
N LEU A 407 24.70 -7.62 14.98
CA LEU A 407 23.42 -7.98 15.62
C LEU A 407 22.27 -7.05 15.21
N LYS A 408 22.50 -5.75 15.23
CA LYS A 408 21.49 -4.75 14.83
C LYS A 408 20.95 -5.02 13.43
N GLU A 409 21.83 -5.17 12.45
CA GLU A 409 21.48 -5.44 11.06
C GLU A 409 20.81 -6.81 10.92
N SER A 410 21.24 -7.81 11.69
CA SER A 410 20.66 -9.16 11.73
C SER A 410 19.22 -9.13 12.29
N ILE A 411 18.94 -8.29 13.28
CA ILE A 411 17.59 -8.10 13.81
C ILE A 411 16.71 -7.45 12.73
N VAL A 412 17.21 -6.42 12.06
CA VAL A 412 16.47 -5.76 10.95
C VAL A 412 16.18 -6.77 9.83
N GLU A 413 17.17 -7.58 9.39
CA GLU A 413 16.94 -8.61 8.37
C GLU A 413 15.90 -9.65 8.83
N THR A 414 15.92 -10.03 10.11
CA THR A 414 14.91 -10.93 10.68
C THR A 414 13.50 -10.32 10.61
N ILE A 415 13.37 -9.05 10.97
CA ILE A 415 12.09 -8.31 10.89
C ILE A 415 11.61 -8.27 9.44
N LEU A 416 12.46 -7.88 8.50
CA LEU A 416 12.14 -7.78 7.07
C LEU A 416 11.74 -9.13 6.47
N ASN A 417 12.35 -10.22 6.93
CA ASN A 417 12.00 -11.55 6.48
C ASN A 417 10.61 -11.98 6.96
N PHE A 418 10.26 -11.75 8.23
CA PHE A 418 8.92 -12.02 8.73
C PHE A 418 7.87 -11.08 8.12
N LYS A 419 8.22 -9.81 7.89
CA LYS A 419 7.37 -8.85 7.18
C LYS A 419 7.11 -9.28 5.73
N ARG A 420 8.13 -9.80 5.03
CA ARG A 420 8.00 -10.41 3.69
C ARG A 420 7.00 -11.58 3.69
N GLN A 421 7.08 -12.46 4.69
CA GLN A 421 6.14 -13.59 4.84
C GLN A 421 4.72 -13.11 5.10
N GLU A 422 4.53 -12.13 5.98
CA GLU A 422 3.21 -11.62 6.35
C GLU A 422 2.52 -10.95 5.17
N PHE A 423 3.24 -10.09 4.43
CA PHE A 423 2.68 -9.25 3.37
C PHE A 423 2.97 -9.77 1.95
N LEU A 424 3.25 -11.06 1.81
CA LEU A 424 3.37 -11.70 0.49
C LEU A 424 2.10 -11.48 -0.35
N PHE A 425 2.24 -11.10 -1.60
CA PHE A 425 1.22 -10.68 -2.57
C PHE A 425 0.63 -9.28 -2.36
N GLU A 426 1.02 -8.54 -1.32
CA GLU A 426 0.45 -7.22 -1.01
C GLU A 426 1.31 -6.04 -1.53
N GLY A 427 2.40 -6.32 -2.26
CA GLY A 427 3.29 -5.30 -2.82
C GLY A 427 4.19 -4.59 -1.80
N MET A 428 4.06 -4.90 -0.52
CA MET A 428 4.80 -4.24 0.57
C MET A 428 6.31 -4.51 0.50
N ARG A 429 6.72 -5.65 -0.05
CA ARG A 429 8.14 -6.01 -0.17
C ARG A 429 8.91 -5.02 -1.06
N TRP A 430 8.29 -4.53 -2.14
CA TRP A 430 8.91 -3.53 -2.99
C TRP A 430 9.17 -2.21 -2.25
N LEU A 431 8.25 -1.78 -1.41
CA LEU A 431 8.42 -0.58 -0.58
C LEU A 431 9.62 -0.71 0.38
N ASP A 432 9.85 -1.89 0.97
CA ASP A 432 11.03 -2.15 1.81
C ASP A 432 12.32 -2.18 0.97
N ILE A 433 12.27 -2.76 -0.24
CA ILE A 433 13.40 -2.82 -1.17
C ILE A 433 13.86 -1.42 -1.57
N ILE A 434 12.94 -0.53 -1.96
CA ILE A 434 13.31 0.82 -2.42
C ILE A 434 13.85 1.67 -1.27
N ARG A 435 13.18 1.71 -0.09
CA ARG A 435 13.59 2.56 1.03
C ARG A 435 14.91 2.15 1.69
N LEU A 436 15.28 0.86 1.57
CA LEU A 436 16.52 0.30 2.15
C LEU A 436 17.62 0.09 1.12
N GLY A 437 17.38 0.41 -0.15
CA GLY A 437 18.37 0.23 -1.20
C GLY A 437 18.77 -1.23 -1.42
N LYS A 438 17.86 -2.20 -1.20
CA LYS A 438 18.17 -3.62 -1.39
C LYS A 438 18.31 -3.97 -2.88
N THR A 439 19.27 -4.82 -3.22
CA THR A 439 19.42 -5.36 -4.57
C THR A 439 18.34 -6.39 -4.87
N VAL A 440 17.78 -6.35 -6.07
CA VAL A 440 16.83 -7.34 -6.59
C VAL A 440 17.41 -8.01 -7.83
N THR A 441 17.30 -9.33 -7.92
CA THR A 441 17.72 -10.09 -9.11
C THR A 441 16.57 -10.95 -9.59
N HIS A 442 16.15 -10.74 -10.82
CA HIS A 442 15.16 -11.56 -11.52
C HIS A 442 15.85 -12.44 -12.56
N ARG A 443 15.52 -13.73 -12.55
CA ARG A 443 16.10 -14.72 -13.47
C ARG A 443 15.00 -15.54 -14.13
N SER A 444 15.13 -15.75 -15.43
CA SER A 444 14.31 -16.73 -16.14
C SER A 444 14.62 -18.15 -15.67
N VAL A 445 13.64 -19.04 -15.80
CA VAL A 445 13.85 -20.48 -15.62
C VAL A 445 14.82 -20.98 -16.70
N ALA A 446 15.74 -21.87 -16.32
CA ALA A 446 16.66 -22.48 -17.27
C ALA A 446 15.89 -23.17 -18.41
N GLY A 447 16.24 -22.85 -19.65
CA GLY A 447 15.57 -23.38 -20.84
C GLY A 447 14.34 -22.59 -21.30
N SER A 448 13.94 -21.51 -20.60
CA SER A 448 12.90 -20.60 -21.11
C SER A 448 13.38 -19.88 -22.37
N LYS A 449 12.44 -19.58 -23.29
CA LYS A 449 12.76 -18.82 -24.52
C LYS A 449 13.36 -17.43 -24.24
N ASP A 450 12.96 -16.85 -23.12
CA ASP A 450 13.44 -15.54 -22.65
C ASP A 450 14.56 -15.78 -21.62
N ASN A 451 15.81 -15.72 -22.05
CA ASN A 451 16.95 -15.82 -21.14
C ASN A 451 17.19 -14.46 -20.44
N ILE A 452 16.28 -14.11 -19.52
CA ILE A 452 16.30 -12.84 -18.80
C ILE A 452 17.07 -13.02 -17.50
N ASN A 453 18.05 -12.18 -17.27
CA ASN A 453 18.79 -12.07 -16.01
C ASN A 453 19.02 -10.58 -15.74
N ILE A 454 18.25 -10.01 -14.83
CA ILE A 454 18.24 -8.58 -14.53
C ILE A 454 18.54 -8.39 -13.05
N THR A 455 19.53 -7.56 -12.75
CA THR A 455 19.83 -7.16 -11.37
C THR A 455 19.71 -5.64 -11.26
N LEU A 456 18.87 -5.18 -10.32
CA LEU A 456 18.77 -3.79 -9.91
C LEU A 456 19.58 -3.56 -8.64
N GLY A 457 20.66 -2.80 -8.75
CA GLY A 457 21.39 -2.28 -7.60
C GLY A 457 20.66 -1.09 -6.94
N PRO A 458 21.18 -0.59 -5.80
CA PRO A 458 20.57 0.51 -5.06
C PRO A 458 20.36 1.79 -5.87
N GLU A 459 21.31 2.11 -6.76
CA GLU A 459 21.33 3.34 -7.56
C GLU A 459 20.75 3.16 -8.97
N ASP A 460 20.19 2.00 -9.31
CA ASP A 460 19.64 1.76 -10.64
C ASP A 460 18.42 2.65 -10.87
N PRO A 461 18.41 3.51 -11.93
CA PRO A 461 17.32 4.46 -12.14
C PRO A 461 15.96 3.80 -12.41
N ARG A 462 15.92 2.53 -12.86
CA ARG A 462 14.68 1.78 -13.08
C ARG A 462 13.92 1.43 -11.80
N ARG A 463 14.51 1.71 -10.64
CA ARG A 463 13.83 1.58 -9.34
C ARG A 463 12.72 2.62 -9.15
N VAL A 464 12.82 3.72 -9.85
CA VAL A 464 11.83 4.80 -9.86
C VAL A 464 10.96 4.62 -11.10
N LEU A 465 9.66 4.50 -10.93
CA LEU A 465 8.73 4.42 -12.06
C LEU A 465 8.76 5.72 -12.89
N GLN A 466 8.66 5.60 -14.21
CA GLN A 466 8.55 6.76 -15.07
C GLN A 466 7.17 7.42 -14.90
N LEU A 467 7.15 8.75 -15.01
CA LEU A 467 5.89 9.50 -15.05
C LEU A 467 5.08 9.09 -16.28
N PRO A 468 3.72 9.06 -16.17
CA PRO A 468 2.86 8.83 -17.32
C PRO A 468 3.14 9.80 -18.47
N VAL A 469 2.91 9.34 -19.71
CA VAL A 469 3.17 10.14 -20.93
C VAL A 469 2.38 11.43 -20.90
N GLU A 470 1.14 11.41 -20.40
CA GLU A 470 0.30 12.59 -20.26
C GLU A 470 0.93 13.63 -19.32
N ALA A 471 1.50 13.18 -18.19
CA ALA A 471 2.17 14.08 -17.25
C ALA A 471 3.41 14.73 -17.89
N LEU A 472 4.17 13.99 -18.71
CA LEU A 472 5.30 14.53 -19.48
C LEU A 472 4.85 15.53 -20.56
N GLN A 473 3.72 15.29 -21.22
CA GLN A 473 3.12 16.20 -22.20
C GLN A 473 2.68 17.52 -21.57
N PHE A 474 2.31 17.53 -20.30
CA PHE A 474 2.04 18.74 -19.52
C PHE A 474 3.29 19.40 -18.95
N GLY A 475 4.46 19.02 -19.40
CA GLY A 475 5.74 19.69 -19.12
C GLY A 475 6.44 19.23 -17.83
N LEU A 476 5.99 18.14 -17.19
CA LEU A 476 6.73 17.58 -16.08
C LEU A 476 8.05 16.94 -16.57
N GLU A 477 9.12 17.14 -15.81
CA GLU A 477 10.42 16.56 -16.10
C GLU A 477 10.39 15.03 -15.89
N ALA A 478 10.88 14.28 -16.88
CA ALA A 478 10.97 12.82 -16.81
C ALA A 478 11.99 12.36 -15.74
N ASN A 479 11.77 11.19 -15.17
CA ASN A 479 12.78 10.55 -14.34
C ASN A 479 13.98 10.10 -15.20
N PRO A 480 15.21 10.21 -14.69
CA PRO A 480 16.41 9.70 -15.38
C PRO A 480 16.29 8.21 -15.72
N ARG A 481 16.93 7.82 -16.84
CA ARG A 481 17.04 6.43 -17.31
C ARG A 481 18.47 6.10 -17.66
#